data_46673c9871eb708a6a6aac8c630c5c66
#
_entry.id   46673c9871eb708a6a6aac8c630c5c66
#
_cell.length_a   1.000
_cell.length_b   1.000
_cell.length_c   1.000
_cell.angle_alpha   90.00
_cell.angle_beta   90.00
_cell.angle_gamma   90.00
#
_symmetry.space_group_name_H-M   'P 1'
#
loop_
_entity.id
_entity.type
_entity.pdbx_description
1 polymer ?
#
loop_
_entity_poly.entity_id
_entity_poly.type
_entity_poly.pdbx_seq_one_letter_code
_entity_poly.pdbx_strand_id
1 'polypeptide(L)'
;MTFGTFGILSTELGFIGILPQVANFFSVSIDQAGLFLSCFSLIIAVGSLFIPIVVSKYNRRHLFILVLGVMTLFSFIGGLMTNFYLALLCRIIPAFFYPAYVSLTFTVAGELVPSNETPKAVSKLVIGVSAGSIFGVPLSTIFANYGGYPWAMFFFGFLNLISLIVTILFFPSIEGNNDVSLKGQLRHVGSGVFILSCIGVIIFAAGFNTYYSYASAFLQGICGIIGSNLSLILFIYGIMSIPGSWLAGRLLIKYPLRTVVLCPLLICVNLAIFYFVNDSWTLMYIFMATFGVLEGIFNNIIQFWIFSSIPEAPEFANGVFMSMLNIGITIGTFIGGLIIVDVGMSAIIIGAIIILIISMIFFIIRSQLYPNHTWIMMYYFN
;
A
#
# COMPACT_ATOMS: atom_id res chain seq x y z
N MET A 1 0.91 15.29 12.40
CA MET A 1 1.51 14.41 11.34
C MET A 1 1.08 12.94 11.52
N THR A 2 1.31 12.27 12.65
CA THR A 2 0.93 10.85 12.87
C THR A 2 -0.55 10.55 12.55
N PHE A 3 -1.46 11.41 13.01
CA PHE A 3 -2.89 11.25 12.68
C PHE A 3 -3.19 11.52 11.21
N GLY A 4 -2.44 12.40 10.56
CA GLY A 4 -2.59 12.65 9.12
C GLY A 4 -2.12 11.46 8.27
N THR A 5 -1.01 10.81 8.64
CA THR A 5 -0.59 9.56 7.98
C THR A 5 -1.62 8.45 8.17
N PHE A 6 -2.18 8.32 9.37
CA PHE A 6 -3.30 7.41 9.62
C PHE A 6 -4.49 7.67 8.68
N GLY A 7 -4.94 8.93 8.55
CA GLY A 7 -6.09 9.30 7.71
C GLY A 7 -5.84 9.03 6.22
N ILE A 8 -4.66 9.41 5.72
CA ILE A 8 -4.29 9.22 4.32
C ILE A 8 -4.14 7.75 3.96
N LEU A 9 -3.46 6.94 4.78
CA LEU A 9 -3.33 5.50 4.58
C LEU A 9 -4.70 4.77 4.68
N SER A 10 -5.55 5.19 5.64
CA SER A 10 -6.92 4.66 5.72
C SER A 10 -7.72 4.97 4.48
N THR A 11 -7.54 6.16 3.89
CA THR A 11 -8.20 6.54 2.63
C THR A 11 -7.68 5.70 1.46
N GLU A 12 -6.38 5.40 1.39
CA GLU A 12 -5.79 4.56 0.34
C GLU A 12 -6.31 3.12 0.42
N LEU A 13 -6.08 2.45 1.54
CA LEU A 13 -6.29 1.02 1.70
C LEU A 13 -7.76 0.65 2.00
N GLY A 14 -8.52 1.57 2.58
CA GLY A 14 -9.89 1.30 3.01
C GLY A 14 -10.84 0.85 1.89
N PHE A 15 -10.54 1.21 0.64
CA PHE A 15 -11.33 0.77 -0.52
C PHE A 15 -11.29 -0.75 -0.75
N ILE A 16 -10.23 -1.44 -0.32
CA ILE A 16 -10.15 -2.90 -0.39
C ILE A 16 -11.30 -3.54 0.39
N GLY A 17 -11.64 -2.97 1.56
CA GLY A 17 -12.70 -3.46 2.42
C GLY A 17 -14.12 -3.19 1.93
N ILE A 18 -14.31 -2.17 1.10
CA ILE A 18 -15.64 -1.68 0.67
C ILE A 18 -15.96 -1.94 -0.80
N LEU A 19 -15.13 -2.70 -1.51
CA LEU A 19 -15.28 -2.91 -2.95
C LEU A 19 -16.68 -3.46 -3.34
N PRO A 20 -17.26 -4.45 -2.61
CA PRO A 20 -18.63 -4.90 -2.88
C PRO A 20 -19.68 -3.82 -2.68
N GLN A 21 -19.52 -2.95 -1.68
CA GLN A 21 -20.46 -1.84 -1.43
C GLN A 21 -20.36 -0.76 -2.52
N VAL A 22 -19.15 -0.52 -3.07
CA VAL A 22 -18.95 0.33 -4.24
C VAL A 22 -19.67 -0.24 -5.46
N ALA A 23 -19.47 -1.53 -5.77
CA ALA A 23 -20.13 -2.21 -6.89
C ALA A 23 -21.65 -2.13 -6.78
N ASN A 24 -22.20 -2.43 -5.60
CA ASN A 24 -23.64 -2.38 -5.35
C ASN A 24 -24.20 -0.95 -5.46
N PHE A 25 -23.51 0.05 -4.90
CA PHE A 25 -23.98 1.44 -4.88
C PHE A 25 -24.10 2.04 -6.29
N PHE A 26 -23.11 1.77 -7.13
CA PHE A 26 -23.09 2.26 -8.51
C PHE A 26 -23.73 1.30 -9.53
N SER A 27 -24.20 0.13 -9.09
CA SER A 27 -24.73 -0.93 -9.96
C SER A 27 -23.75 -1.33 -11.08
N VAL A 28 -22.49 -1.45 -10.73
CA VAL A 28 -21.39 -1.86 -11.63
C VAL A 28 -20.84 -3.22 -11.21
N SER A 29 -20.08 -3.85 -12.08
CA SER A 29 -19.41 -5.10 -11.78
C SER A 29 -18.23 -4.91 -10.81
N ILE A 30 -17.77 -5.99 -10.16
CA ILE A 30 -16.66 -5.94 -9.18
C ILE A 30 -15.34 -5.51 -9.81
N ASP A 31 -15.07 -5.90 -11.05
CA ASP A 31 -13.90 -5.47 -11.82
C ASP A 31 -13.93 -3.97 -12.10
N GLN A 32 -15.10 -3.43 -12.48
CA GLN A 32 -15.28 -1.98 -12.63
C GLN A 32 -15.06 -1.26 -11.31
N ALA A 33 -15.59 -1.75 -10.19
CA ALA A 33 -15.30 -1.20 -8.87
C ALA A 33 -13.79 -1.23 -8.55
N GLY A 34 -13.06 -2.23 -9.02
CA GLY A 34 -11.60 -2.34 -8.91
C GLY A 34 -10.84 -1.17 -9.52
N LEU A 35 -11.44 -0.39 -10.44
CA LEU A 35 -10.85 0.83 -10.98
C LEU A 35 -10.57 1.89 -9.91
N PHE A 36 -11.34 1.91 -8.81
CA PHE A 36 -11.06 2.79 -7.68
C PHE A 36 -9.71 2.49 -6.99
N LEU A 37 -9.24 1.25 -7.06
CA LEU A 37 -7.94 0.84 -6.54
C LEU A 37 -6.85 1.02 -7.60
N SER A 38 -7.05 0.47 -8.79
CA SER A 38 -6.02 0.48 -9.85
C SER A 38 -5.70 1.88 -10.36
N CYS A 39 -6.70 2.73 -10.62
CA CYS A 39 -6.45 4.12 -11.05
C CYS A 39 -5.78 4.94 -9.95
N PHE A 40 -6.21 4.79 -8.69
CA PHE A 40 -5.59 5.46 -7.56
C PHE A 40 -4.11 5.09 -7.44
N SER A 41 -3.81 3.80 -7.44
CA SER A 41 -2.42 3.31 -7.36
C SER A 41 -1.59 3.72 -8.57
N LEU A 42 -2.16 3.72 -9.78
CA LEU A 42 -1.45 4.17 -10.99
C LEU A 42 -0.99 5.64 -10.87
N ILE A 43 -1.86 6.50 -10.37
CA ILE A 43 -1.53 7.92 -10.17
C ILE A 43 -0.45 8.09 -9.08
N ILE A 44 -0.55 7.34 -7.98
CA ILE A 44 0.50 7.35 -6.95
C ILE A 44 1.82 6.84 -7.54
N ALA A 45 1.80 5.79 -8.34
CA ALA A 45 3.00 5.21 -8.96
C ALA A 45 3.76 6.25 -9.79
N VAL A 46 3.05 6.96 -10.66
CA VAL A 46 3.64 8.04 -11.47
C VAL A 46 4.07 9.21 -10.59
N GLY A 47 3.21 9.62 -9.67
CA GLY A 47 3.47 10.77 -8.80
C GLY A 47 4.66 10.57 -7.86
N SER A 48 4.88 9.36 -7.35
CA SER A 48 5.94 9.08 -6.36
C SER A 48 7.36 9.33 -6.86
N LEU A 49 7.60 9.29 -8.17
CA LEU A 49 8.90 9.56 -8.77
C LEU A 49 9.19 11.05 -8.91
N PHE A 50 8.17 11.87 -9.16
CA PHE A 50 8.36 13.27 -9.56
C PHE A 50 7.88 14.29 -8.52
N ILE A 51 6.73 14.01 -7.88
CA ILE A 51 6.07 14.97 -7.00
C ILE A 51 6.94 15.35 -5.79
N PRO A 52 7.62 14.44 -5.08
CA PRO A 52 8.44 14.80 -3.93
C PRO A 52 9.51 15.85 -4.29
N ILE A 53 10.08 15.73 -5.48
CA ILE A 53 11.13 16.64 -5.96
C ILE A 53 10.55 18.02 -6.29
N VAL A 54 9.41 18.05 -6.97
CA VAL A 54 8.75 19.32 -7.33
C VAL A 54 8.30 20.08 -6.08
N VAL A 55 7.74 19.36 -5.11
CA VAL A 55 7.16 19.97 -3.89
C VAL A 55 8.21 20.31 -2.83
N SER A 56 9.45 19.78 -2.92
CA SER A 56 10.53 20.06 -1.97
C SER A 56 10.85 21.55 -1.80
N LYS A 57 10.58 22.35 -2.81
CA LYS A 57 10.83 23.80 -2.86
C LYS A 57 9.79 24.65 -2.13
N TYR A 58 8.59 24.09 -1.90
CA TYR A 58 7.48 24.84 -1.34
C TYR A 58 7.43 24.74 0.18
N ASN A 59 6.76 25.71 0.80
CA ASN A 59 6.53 25.74 2.24
C ASN A 59 5.75 24.49 2.68
N ARG A 60 6.30 23.76 3.66
CA ARG A 60 5.76 22.46 4.14
C ARG A 60 4.35 22.59 4.67
N ARG A 61 4.05 23.66 5.42
CA ARG A 61 2.71 23.90 5.98
C ARG A 61 1.66 24.06 4.90
N HIS A 62 1.93 24.87 3.89
CA HIS A 62 0.98 25.10 2.80
C HIS A 62 0.74 23.83 1.99
N LEU A 63 1.78 23.02 1.77
CA LEU A 63 1.65 21.72 1.10
C LEU A 63 0.78 20.75 1.89
N PHE A 64 1.00 20.60 3.19
CA PHE A 64 0.17 19.71 4.01
C PHE A 64 -1.28 20.17 4.07
N ILE A 65 -1.55 21.48 4.18
CA ILE A 65 -2.89 22.04 4.13
C ILE A 65 -3.55 21.76 2.77
N LEU A 66 -2.82 21.96 1.67
CA LEU A 66 -3.31 21.68 0.31
C LEU A 66 -3.69 20.21 0.16
N VAL A 67 -2.78 19.28 0.51
CA VAL A 67 -3.01 17.85 0.34
C VAL A 67 -4.18 17.37 1.19
N LEU A 68 -4.19 17.69 2.49
CA LEU A 68 -5.27 17.30 3.39
C LEU A 68 -6.60 17.98 3.01
N GLY A 69 -6.56 19.21 2.52
CA GLY A 69 -7.72 19.93 2.00
C GLY A 69 -8.32 19.25 0.77
N VAL A 70 -7.49 18.87 -0.19
CA VAL A 70 -7.91 18.12 -1.38
C VAL A 70 -8.46 16.75 -1.00
N MET A 71 -7.76 15.99 -0.13
CA MET A 71 -8.23 14.70 0.36
C MET A 71 -9.61 14.83 1.05
N THR A 72 -9.78 15.82 1.92
CA THR A 72 -11.04 16.09 2.62
C THR A 72 -12.16 16.43 1.64
N LEU A 73 -11.94 17.43 0.79
CA LEU A 73 -12.92 17.95 -0.15
C LEU A 73 -13.44 16.86 -1.09
N PHE A 74 -12.52 16.14 -1.73
CA PHE A 74 -12.89 15.11 -2.70
C PHE A 74 -13.44 13.83 -2.05
N SER A 75 -13.12 13.55 -0.78
CA SER A 75 -13.81 12.49 -0.03
C SER A 75 -15.29 12.86 0.21
N PHE A 76 -15.58 14.09 0.66
CA PHE A 76 -16.98 14.52 0.86
C PHE A 76 -17.74 14.62 -0.46
N ILE A 77 -17.16 15.24 -1.49
CA ILE A 77 -17.81 15.34 -2.82
C ILE A 77 -18.02 13.93 -3.38
N GLY A 78 -17.02 13.04 -3.32
CA GLY A 78 -17.12 11.68 -3.81
C GLY A 78 -18.22 10.86 -3.11
N GLY A 79 -18.43 11.08 -1.81
CA GLY A 79 -19.52 10.46 -1.05
C GLY A 79 -20.92 10.93 -1.47
N LEU A 80 -21.03 12.10 -2.10
CA LEU A 80 -22.30 12.66 -2.63
C LEU A 80 -22.55 12.27 -4.09
N MET A 81 -21.55 11.73 -4.79
CA MET A 81 -21.68 11.38 -6.20
C MET A 81 -22.49 10.09 -6.38
N THR A 82 -23.45 10.14 -7.29
CA THR A 82 -24.23 8.99 -7.75
C THR A 82 -23.75 8.45 -9.10
N ASN A 83 -22.94 9.22 -9.81
CA ASN A 83 -22.32 8.80 -11.06
C ASN A 83 -20.96 8.17 -10.79
N PHE A 84 -20.76 6.95 -11.28
CA PHE A 84 -19.52 6.16 -11.10
C PHE A 84 -18.26 6.89 -11.54
N TYR A 85 -18.28 7.49 -12.75
CA TYR A 85 -17.09 8.15 -13.30
C TYR A 85 -16.75 9.44 -12.56
N LEU A 86 -17.74 10.20 -12.10
CA LEU A 86 -17.50 11.38 -11.28
C LEU A 86 -16.94 11.00 -9.90
N ALA A 87 -17.45 9.93 -9.29
CA ALA A 87 -16.92 9.41 -8.05
C ALA A 87 -15.47 8.89 -8.22
N LEU A 88 -15.18 8.23 -9.34
CA LEU A 88 -13.83 7.78 -9.70
C LEU A 88 -12.87 8.97 -9.87
N LEU A 89 -13.29 10.06 -10.53
CA LEU A 89 -12.51 11.29 -10.62
C LEU A 89 -12.22 11.89 -9.24
N CYS A 90 -13.22 11.91 -8.33
CA CYS A 90 -13.02 12.35 -6.95
C CYS A 90 -12.00 11.50 -6.19
N ARG A 91 -11.72 10.28 -6.65
CA ARG A 91 -10.68 9.41 -6.12
C ARG A 91 -9.31 9.66 -6.76
N ILE A 92 -9.27 9.88 -8.07
CA ILE A 92 -8.04 10.07 -8.86
C ILE A 92 -7.36 11.40 -8.50
N ILE A 93 -8.11 12.49 -8.35
CA ILE A 93 -7.54 13.81 -8.08
C ILE A 93 -6.72 13.85 -6.78
N PRO A 94 -7.21 13.36 -5.63
CA PRO A 94 -6.43 13.28 -4.41
C PRO A 94 -5.19 12.40 -4.52
N ALA A 95 -5.25 11.32 -5.31
CA ALA A 95 -4.12 10.39 -5.50
C ALA A 95 -2.88 11.10 -6.04
N PHE A 96 -3.05 12.13 -6.86
CA PHE A 96 -1.94 12.92 -7.39
C PHE A 96 -1.15 13.65 -6.28
N PHE A 97 -1.82 14.07 -5.22
CA PHE A 97 -1.20 14.79 -4.10
C PHE A 97 -0.65 13.86 -3.00
N TYR A 98 -1.07 12.60 -2.98
CA TYR A 98 -0.69 11.61 -1.98
C TYR A 98 0.84 11.48 -1.78
N PRO A 99 1.66 11.32 -2.84
CA PRO A 99 3.11 11.17 -2.70
C PRO A 99 3.79 12.38 -2.05
N ALA A 100 3.24 13.58 -2.26
CA ALA A 100 3.75 14.80 -1.63
C ALA A 100 3.65 14.72 -0.11
N TYR A 101 2.50 14.27 0.41
CA TYR A 101 2.30 14.14 1.85
C TYR A 101 3.20 13.08 2.46
N VAL A 102 3.17 11.86 1.92
CA VAL A 102 3.91 10.73 2.50
C VAL A 102 5.41 10.99 2.51
N SER A 103 5.96 11.46 1.39
CA SER A 103 7.40 11.74 1.29
C SER A 103 7.84 12.84 2.25
N LEU A 104 7.12 13.98 2.28
CA LEU A 104 7.49 15.12 3.12
C LEU A 104 7.29 14.87 4.62
N THR A 105 6.35 14.02 4.99
CA THR A 105 6.05 13.74 6.40
C THR A 105 7.26 13.18 7.14
N PHE A 106 8.00 12.26 6.54
CA PHE A 106 9.20 11.68 7.15
C PHE A 106 10.35 12.67 7.22
N THR A 107 10.59 13.46 6.17
CA THR A 107 11.62 14.50 6.12
C THR A 107 11.35 15.56 7.20
N VAL A 108 10.14 16.10 7.22
CA VAL A 108 9.74 17.16 8.16
C VAL A 108 9.77 16.68 9.63
N ALA A 109 9.51 15.41 9.89
CA ALA A 109 9.63 14.89 11.25
C ALA A 109 11.05 15.00 11.80
N GLY A 110 12.06 14.83 10.94
CA GLY A 110 13.45 15.07 11.31
C GLY A 110 13.80 16.56 11.49
N GLU A 111 13.19 17.44 10.66
CA GLU A 111 13.41 18.90 10.72
C GLU A 111 12.79 19.56 11.98
N LEU A 112 11.73 18.97 12.55
CA LEU A 112 10.99 19.52 13.70
C LEU A 112 11.59 19.22 15.07
N VAL A 113 12.58 18.35 15.15
CA VAL A 113 13.17 17.90 16.40
C VAL A 113 14.70 17.94 16.33
N PRO A 114 15.41 18.05 17.46
CA PRO A 114 16.85 17.88 17.50
C PRO A 114 17.26 16.52 16.90
N SER A 115 18.45 16.44 16.29
CA SER A 115 18.92 15.25 15.55
C SER A 115 18.95 13.97 16.39
N ASN A 116 19.18 14.08 17.70
CA ASN A 116 19.12 12.96 18.64
C ASN A 116 17.70 12.44 18.92
N GLU A 117 16.65 13.21 18.61
CA GLU A 117 15.25 12.82 18.77
C GLU A 117 14.58 12.40 17.45
N THR A 118 15.24 12.57 16.32
CA THR A 118 14.73 12.20 14.99
C THR A 118 14.22 10.76 14.94
N PRO A 119 14.92 9.73 15.46
CA PRO A 119 14.42 8.36 15.44
C PRO A 119 13.08 8.19 16.19
N LYS A 120 12.89 8.93 17.29
CA LYS A 120 11.64 8.91 18.06
C LYS A 120 10.48 9.58 17.31
N ALA A 121 10.75 10.67 16.60
CA ALA A 121 9.77 11.36 15.78
C ALA A 121 9.32 10.48 14.59
N VAL A 122 10.27 9.86 13.89
CA VAL A 122 10.00 8.91 12.81
C VAL A 122 9.21 7.69 13.30
N SER A 123 9.55 7.12 14.46
CA SER A 123 8.77 6.02 15.07
C SER A 123 7.30 6.38 15.28
N LYS A 124 6.99 7.60 15.71
CA LYS A 124 5.59 8.05 15.87
C LYS A 124 4.85 8.10 14.53
N LEU A 125 5.54 8.45 13.43
CA LEU A 125 4.94 8.41 12.10
C LEU A 125 4.66 6.98 11.64
N VAL A 126 5.61 6.08 11.87
CA VAL A 126 5.46 4.64 11.56
C VAL A 126 4.24 4.06 12.31
N ILE A 127 3.98 4.48 13.56
CA ILE A 127 2.75 4.11 14.26
C ILE A 127 1.51 4.59 13.51
N GLY A 128 1.52 5.83 12.99
CA GLY A 128 0.41 6.35 12.17
C GLY A 128 0.19 5.56 10.88
N VAL A 129 1.27 5.22 10.18
CA VAL A 129 1.24 4.37 8.98
C VAL A 129 0.66 3.00 9.31
N SER A 130 1.21 2.32 10.33
CA SER A 130 0.74 1.00 10.76
C SER A 130 -0.73 1.01 11.20
N ALA A 131 -1.13 2.04 11.97
CA ALA A 131 -2.52 2.19 12.37
C ALA A 131 -3.44 2.37 11.14
N GLY A 132 -3.04 3.17 10.14
CA GLY A 132 -3.78 3.35 8.89
C GLY A 132 -3.96 2.05 8.12
N SER A 133 -2.92 1.25 8.03
CA SER A 133 -2.96 -0.06 7.35
C SER A 133 -3.83 -1.07 8.10
N ILE A 134 -3.77 -1.09 9.43
CA ILE A 134 -4.49 -2.08 10.26
C ILE A 134 -5.96 -1.72 10.42
N PHE A 135 -6.25 -0.46 10.74
CA PHE A 135 -7.61 -0.02 11.07
C PHE A 135 -8.36 0.57 9.87
N GLY A 136 -7.68 1.04 8.83
CA GLY A 136 -8.29 1.70 7.68
C GLY A 136 -9.31 0.82 6.98
N VAL A 137 -8.94 -0.41 6.65
CA VAL A 137 -9.81 -1.37 5.95
C VAL A 137 -11.00 -1.79 6.81
N PRO A 138 -10.85 -2.29 8.05
CA PRO A 138 -12.00 -2.71 8.84
C PRO A 138 -12.92 -1.57 9.25
N LEU A 139 -12.38 -0.37 9.59
CA LEU A 139 -13.24 0.78 9.92
C LEU A 139 -14.05 1.25 8.71
N SER A 140 -13.43 1.37 7.54
CA SER A 140 -14.18 1.72 6.33
C SER A 140 -15.28 0.71 6.01
N THR A 141 -15.02 -0.59 6.22
CA THR A 141 -16.01 -1.66 6.05
C THR A 141 -17.17 -1.52 7.05
N ILE A 142 -16.88 -1.17 8.31
CA ILE A 142 -17.93 -0.91 9.31
C ILE A 142 -18.83 0.25 8.85
N PHE A 143 -18.26 1.39 8.47
CA PHE A 143 -19.05 2.54 8.00
C PHE A 143 -19.83 2.21 6.72
N ALA A 144 -19.24 1.48 5.78
CA ALA A 144 -19.92 1.04 4.57
C ALA A 144 -21.09 0.07 4.84
N ASN A 145 -20.98 -0.77 5.87
CA ASN A 145 -22.08 -1.66 6.29
C ASN A 145 -23.26 -0.90 6.87
N TYR A 146 -23.05 0.27 7.50
CA TYR A 146 -24.14 1.09 8.03
C TYR A 146 -24.88 1.89 6.96
N GLY A 147 -24.18 2.47 5.99
CA GLY A 147 -24.80 3.39 5.03
C GLY A 147 -24.20 3.35 3.62
N GLY A 148 -23.56 2.23 3.26
CA GLY A 148 -23.00 2.02 1.94
C GLY A 148 -21.74 2.86 1.66
N TYR A 149 -21.41 2.96 0.36
CA TYR A 149 -20.27 3.72 -0.14
C TYR A 149 -20.18 5.18 0.40
N PRO A 150 -21.27 5.97 0.47
CA PRO A 150 -21.19 7.34 0.97
C PRO A 150 -20.65 7.46 2.38
N TRP A 151 -21.03 6.55 3.29
CA TRP A 151 -20.58 6.59 4.67
C TRP A 151 -19.09 6.28 4.82
N ALA A 152 -18.56 5.37 4.02
CA ALA A 152 -17.12 5.15 3.97
C ALA A 152 -16.36 6.38 3.46
N MET A 153 -16.88 7.05 2.44
CA MET A 153 -16.30 8.29 1.92
C MET A 153 -16.32 9.41 2.95
N PHE A 154 -17.43 9.57 3.69
CA PHE A 154 -17.51 10.53 4.78
C PHE A 154 -16.56 10.21 5.91
N PHE A 155 -16.38 8.93 6.26
CA PHE A 155 -15.37 8.51 7.24
C PHE A 155 -13.95 8.96 6.80
N PHE A 156 -13.55 8.72 5.56
CA PHE A 156 -12.27 9.22 5.04
C PHE A 156 -12.19 10.74 5.07
N GLY A 157 -13.26 11.42 4.67
CA GLY A 157 -13.38 12.88 4.72
C GLY A 157 -13.17 13.42 6.14
N PHE A 158 -13.82 12.84 7.14
CA PHE A 158 -13.69 13.27 8.55
C PHE A 158 -12.28 13.03 9.11
N LEU A 159 -11.65 11.91 8.80
CA LEU A 159 -10.27 11.65 9.23
C LEU A 159 -9.29 12.71 8.68
N ASN A 160 -9.42 13.01 7.38
CA ASN A 160 -8.57 14.01 6.74
C ASN A 160 -8.92 15.44 7.19
N LEU A 161 -10.20 15.74 7.46
CA LEU A 161 -10.63 17.02 8.01
C LEU A 161 -10.05 17.31 9.40
N ILE A 162 -10.08 16.34 10.30
CA ILE A 162 -9.47 16.47 11.62
C ILE A 162 -7.97 16.74 11.46
N SER A 163 -7.30 16.00 10.59
CA SER A 163 -5.88 16.20 10.29
C SER A 163 -5.60 17.59 9.71
N LEU A 164 -6.47 18.07 8.83
CA LEU A 164 -6.40 19.41 8.23
C LEU A 164 -6.53 20.50 9.29
N ILE A 165 -7.54 20.42 10.15
CA ILE A 165 -7.77 21.39 11.24
C ILE A 165 -6.55 21.43 12.16
N VAL A 166 -6.06 20.28 12.61
CA VAL A 166 -4.87 20.21 13.48
C VAL A 166 -3.64 20.80 12.77
N THR A 167 -3.48 20.56 11.48
CA THR A 167 -2.36 21.10 10.69
C THR A 167 -2.48 22.63 10.58
N ILE A 168 -3.67 23.17 10.34
CA ILE A 168 -3.89 24.63 10.27
C ILE A 168 -3.60 25.30 11.61
N LEU A 169 -4.01 24.69 12.72
CA LEU A 169 -3.89 25.29 14.04
C LEU A 169 -2.48 25.19 14.66
N PHE A 170 -1.81 24.06 14.45
CA PHE A 170 -0.61 23.73 15.25
C PHE A 170 0.66 23.53 14.42
N PHE A 171 0.57 23.38 13.09
CA PHE A 171 1.75 23.08 12.32
C PHE A 171 2.56 24.36 11.99
N PRO A 172 3.87 24.42 12.30
CA PRO A 172 4.69 25.59 12.03
C PRO A 172 4.92 25.79 10.53
N SER A 173 5.23 27.03 10.14
CA SER A 173 5.68 27.33 8.79
C SER A 173 7.15 26.91 8.64
N ILE A 174 7.43 25.99 7.72
CA ILE A 174 8.78 25.52 7.42
C ILE A 174 9.02 25.75 5.92
N GLU A 175 10.07 26.48 5.60
CA GLU A 175 10.43 26.76 4.21
C GLU A 175 10.94 25.51 3.50
N GLY A 176 10.77 25.48 2.18
CA GLY A 176 11.26 24.40 1.34
C GLY A 176 12.77 24.43 1.16
N ASN A 177 13.36 23.30 0.80
CA ASN A 177 14.78 23.20 0.47
C ASN A 177 14.96 23.15 -1.06
N ASN A 178 15.83 24.01 -1.59
CA ASN A 178 16.13 24.09 -3.03
C ASN A 178 17.25 23.15 -3.50
N ASP A 179 17.94 22.46 -2.58
CA ASP A 179 19.17 21.71 -2.89
C ASP A 179 18.94 20.29 -3.44
N VAL A 180 17.67 19.86 -3.63
CA VAL A 180 17.36 18.51 -4.13
C VAL A 180 17.63 18.43 -5.64
N SER A 181 18.73 17.78 -6.03
CA SER A 181 19.13 17.59 -7.43
C SER A 181 18.73 16.21 -7.97
N LEU A 182 17.92 16.20 -9.04
CA LEU A 182 17.54 14.98 -9.80
C LEU A 182 18.73 14.28 -10.47
N LYS A 183 19.74 15.06 -10.95
CA LYS A 183 20.81 14.50 -11.79
C LYS A 183 21.69 13.46 -11.08
N GLY A 184 21.92 13.62 -9.78
CA GLY A 184 22.71 12.66 -8.99
C GLY A 184 21.96 11.34 -8.75
N GLN A 185 20.63 11.40 -8.62
CA GLN A 185 19.78 10.26 -8.30
C GLN A 185 19.54 9.34 -9.52
N LEU A 186 19.51 9.91 -10.74
CA LEU A 186 19.25 9.16 -11.97
C LEU A 186 20.43 8.31 -12.47
N ARG A 187 21.64 8.47 -11.91
CA ARG A 187 22.84 7.72 -12.34
C ARG A 187 22.69 6.21 -12.17
N HIS A 188 21.88 5.75 -11.22
CA HIS A 188 21.72 4.33 -10.88
C HIS A 188 20.59 3.62 -11.64
N VAL A 189 19.74 4.38 -12.37
CA VAL A 189 18.53 3.87 -13.04
C VAL A 189 18.84 2.84 -14.15
N GLY A 190 20.03 2.87 -14.73
CA GLY A 190 20.44 1.98 -15.83
C GLY A 190 21.12 0.68 -15.42
N SER A 191 21.34 0.42 -14.13
CA SER A 191 22.02 -0.80 -13.70
C SER A 191 21.14 -2.04 -13.81
N GLY A 192 21.71 -3.17 -14.25
CA GLY A 192 20.95 -4.42 -14.40
C GLY A 192 20.36 -4.91 -13.07
N VAL A 193 21.06 -4.69 -11.95
CA VAL A 193 20.53 -5.02 -10.62
C VAL A 193 19.31 -4.21 -10.27
N PHE A 194 19.29 -2.92 -10.60
CA PHE A 194 18.15 -2.04 -10.36
C PHE A 194 16.93 -2.45 -11.19
N ILE A 195 17.12 -2.68 -12.49
CA ILE A 195 16.05 -3.09 -13.42
C ILE A 195 15.42 -4.41 -12.97
N LEU A 196 16.23 -5.43 -12.66
CA LEU A 196 15.72 -6.73 -12.18
C LEU A 196 15.03 -6.61 -10.82
N SER A 197 15.47 -5.68 -9.97
CA SER A 197 14.80 -5.41 -8.69
C SER A 197 13.43 -4.81 -8.89
N CYS A 198 13.32 -3.82 -9.75
CA CYS A 198 12.05 -3.17 -10.08
C CYS A 198 11.05 -4.17 -10.68
N ILE A 199 11.47 -4.95 -11.66
CA ILE A 199 10.63 -5.97 -12.31
C ILE A 199 10.17 -7.02 -11.28
N GLY A 200 11.07 -7.55 -10.46
CA GLY A 200 10.75 -8.54 -9.43
C GLY A 200 9.73 -8.00 -8.41
N VAL A 201 9.90 -6.77 -7.95
CA VAL A 201 8.97 -6.11 -7.02
C VAL A 201 7.61 -5.85 -7.66
N ILE A 202 7.56 -5.36 -8.91
CA ILE A 202 6.30 -5.15 -9.63
C ILE A 202 5.52 -6.45 -9.74
N ILE A 203 6.17 -7.54 -10.19
CA ILE A 203 5.50 -8.84 -10.38
C ILE A 203 5.07 -9.42 -9.02
N PHE A 204 5.89 -9.30 -7.98
CA PHE A 204 5.56 -9.77 -6.64
C PHE A 204 4.35 -9.01 -6.07
N ALA A 205 4.34 -7.68 -6.17
CA ALA A 205 3.23 -6.85 -5.75
C ALA A 205 1.96 -7.11 -6.60
N ALA A 206 2.11 -7.36 -7.91
CA ALA A 206 0.99 -7.73 -8.77
C ALA A 206 0.38 -9.07 -8.34
N GLY A 207 1.19 -10.10 -8.10
CA GLY A 207 0.69 -11.41 -7.66
C GLY A 207 -0.05 -11.33 -6.32
N PHE A 208 0.50 -10.61 -5.35
CA PHE A 208 -0.15 -10.39 -4.06
C PHE A 208 -1.50 -9.66 -4.21
N ASN A 209 -1.53 -8.58 -4.99
CA ASN A 209 -2.71 -7.74 -5.14
C ASN A 209 -3.74 -8.30 -6.14
N THR A 210 -3.41 -9.28 -6.96
CA THR A 210 -4.40 -10.02 -7.76
C THR A 210 -5.47 -10.65 -6.89
N TYR A 211 -5.11 -11.17 -5.70
CA TYR A 211 -6.06 -11.65 -4.70
C TYR A 211 -6.48 -10.56 -3.72
N TYR A 212 -5.54 -9.86 -3.10
CA TYR A 212 -5.82 -8.98 -1.95
C TYR A 212 -6.74 -7.80 -2.29
N SER A 213 -6.65 -7.22 -3.47
CA SER A 213 -7.54 -6.13 -3.91
C SER A 213 -9.01 -6.55 -3.94
N TYR A 214 -9.30 -7.82 -4.15
CA TYR A 214 -10.65 -8.39 -4.18
C TYR A 214 -10.96 -9.26 -2.96
N ALA A 215 -10.13 -9.24 -1.91
CA ALA A 215 -10.29 -10.09 -0.74
C ALA A 215 -11.65 -9.93 -0.05
N SER A 216 -12.14 -8.69 0.10
CA SER A 216 -13.48 -8.45 0.67
C SER A 216 -14.60 -9.00 -0.21
N ALA A 217 -14.50 -8.86 -1.52
CA ALA A 217 -15.47 -9.40 -2.47
C ALA A 217 -15.45 -10.93 -2.49
N PHE A 218 -14.26 -11.53 -2.42
CA PHE A 218 -14.09 -12.97 -2.33
C PHE A 218 -14.69 -13.54 -1.04
N LEU A 219 -14.38 -12.94 0.10
CA LEU A 219 -14.90 -13.35 1.42
C LEU A 219 -16.43 -13.23 1.49
N GLN A 220 -17.00 -12.19 0.87
CA GLN A 220 -18.46 -12.04 0.82
C GLN A 220 -19.10 -13.00 -0.19
N GLY A 221 -18.60 -13.05 -1.42
CA GLY A 221 -19.24 -13.75 -2.53
C GLY A 221 -19.05 -15.26 -2.50
N ILE A 222 -17.88 -15.74 -2.09
CA ILE A 222 -17.53 -17.17 -2.08
C ILE A 222 -17.70 -17.77 -0.67
N CYS A 223 -17.18 -17.09 0.37
CA CYS A 223 -17.17 -17.64 1.73
C CYS A 223 -18.42 -17.25 2.54
N GLY A 224 -19.30 -16.37 2.03
CA GLY A 224 -20.50 -15.91 2.71
C GLY A 224 -20.25 -15.09 3.98
N ILE A 225 -19.06 -14.50 4.14
CA ILE A 225 -18.68 -13.70 5.31
C ILE A 225 -19.09 -12.25 5.08
N ILE A 226 -20.12 -11.79 5.80
CA ILE A 226 -20.70 -10.46 5.64
C ILE A 226 -20.74 -9.68 6.96
N GLY A 227 -21.02 -8.38 6.87
CA GLY A 227 -21.27 -7.50 8.03
C GLY A 227 -20.07 -7.38 8.96
N SER A 228 -20.31 -7.52 10.26
CA SER A 228 -19.30 -7.40 11.32
C SER A 228 -18.20 -8.46 11.24
N ASN A 229 -18.55 -9.67 10.78
CA ASN A 229 -17.57 -10.76 10.62
C ASN A 229 -16.55 -10.44 9.52
N LEU A 230 -16.96 -9.77 8.44
CA LEU A 230 -16.03 -9.30 7.41
C LEU A 230 -15.06 -8.26 7.99
N SER A 231 -15.56 -7.29 8.73
CA SER A 231 -14.72 -6.27 9.37
C SER A 231 -13.75 -6.89 10.37
N LEU A 232 -14.20 -7.88 11.15
CA LEU A 232 -13.37 -8.59 12.12
C LEU A 232 -12.25 -9.39 11.46
N ILE A 233 -12.53 -10.12 10.39
CA ILE A 233 -11.52 -10.92 9.68
C ILE A 233 -10.46 -10.04 9.02
N LEU A 234 -10.87 -8.89 8.45
CA LEU A 234 -9.95 -7.90 7.89
C LEU A 234 -9.13 -7.18 8.98
N PHE A 235 -9.70 -7.01 10.18
CA PHE A 235 -8.98 -6.50 11.35
C PHE A 235 -7.91 -7.49 11.85
N ILE A 236 -8.25 -8.78 11.91
CA ILE A 236 -7.28 -9.84 12.25
C ILE A 236 -6.14 -9.87 11.24
N TYR A 237 -6.44 -9.80 9.95
CA TYR A 237 -5.42 -9.67 8.90
C TYR A 237 -4.48 -8.49 9.17
N GLY A 238 -5.02 -7.29 9.39
CA GLY A 238 -4.22 -6.09 9.64
C GLY A 238 -3.35 -6.21 10.90
N ILE A 239 -3.90 -6.68 12.03
CA ILE A 239 -3.14 -6.86 13.27
C ILE A 239 -2.01 -7.88 13.11
N MET A 240 -2.25 -8.95 12.36
CA MET A 240 -1.27 -10.01 12.14
C MET A 240 -0.12 -9.60 11.21
N SER A 241 -0.22 -8.49 10.50
CA SER A 241 0.90 -7.92 9.75
C SER A 241 2.01 -7.37 10.66
N ILE A 242 1.70 -6.99 11.90
CA ILE A 242 2.70 -6.50 12.87
C ILE A 242 3.74 -7.58 13.21
N PRO A 243 3.34 -8.77 13.74
CA PRO A 243 4.32 -9.84 13.99
C PRO A 243 5.00 -10.31 12.70
N GLY A 244 4.32 -10.22 11.54
CA GLY A 244 4.93 -10.47 10.23
C GLY A 244 6.08 -9.53 9.93
N SER A 245 5.87 -8.23 10.08
CA SER A 245 6.91 -7.21 9.88
C SER A 245 8.08 -7.36 10.86
N TRP A 246 7.79 -7.66 12.14
CA TRP A 246 8.83 -7.93 13.12
C TRP A 246 9.67 -9.18 12.78
N LEU A 247 9.01 -10.24 12.32
CA LEU A 247 9.67 -11.46 11.86
C LEU A 247 10.53 -11.19 10.63
N ALA A 248 10.02 -10.41 9.67
CA ALA A 248 10.75 -10.01 8.47
C ALA A 248 12.07 -9.29 8.81
N GLY A 249 12.04 -8.34 9.75
CA GLY A 249 13.25 -7.64 10.19
C GLY A 249 14.36 -8.58 10.65
N ARG A 250 14.01 -9.64 11.41
CA ARG A 250 14.97 -10.66 11.86
C ARG A 250 15.42 -11.59 10.74
N LEU A 251 14.48 -12.03 9.91
CA LEU A 251 14.78 -12.98 8.82
C LEU A 251 15.61 -12.34 7.72
N LEU A 252 15.35 -11.10 7.35
CA LEU A 252 16.09 -10.36 6.32
C LEU A 252 17.54 -10.08 6.76
N ILE A 253 17.80 -9.85 8.05
CA ILE A 253 19.15 -9.72 8.58
C ILE A 253 19.88 -11.09 8.54
N LYS A 254 19.24 -12.17 9.01
CA LYS A 254 19.93 -13.45 9.20
C LYS A 254 19.97 -14.30 7.93
N TYR A 255 18.90 -14.26 7.12
CA TYR A 255 18.70 -15.12 5.96
C TYR A 255 18.06 -14.37 4.78
N PRO A 256 18.66 -13.27 4.27
CA PRO A 256 18.00 -12.37 3.32
C PRO A 256 17.48 -13.10 2.05
N LEU A 257 18.34 -13.87 1.38
CA LEU A 257 17.96 -14.57 0.15
C LEU A 257 16.87 -15.63 0.37
N ARG A 258 16.99 -16.39 1.46
CA ARG A 258 15.96 -17.40 1.79
C ARG A 258 14.63 -16.76 2.07
N THR A 259 14.62 -15.64 2.78
CA THR A 259 13.38 -14.90 3.11
C THR A 259 12.70 -14.38 1.85
N VAL A 260 13.48 -13.77 0.95
CA VAL A 260 12.96 -13.20 -0.30
C VAL A 260 12.38 -14.28 -1.23
N VAL A 261 13.02 -15.44 -1.34
CA VAL A 261 12.57 -16.52 -2.22
C VAL A 261 11.44 -17.34 -1.59
N LEU A 262 11.49 -17.60 -0.28
CA LEU A 262 10.49 -18.43 0.39
C LEU A 262 9.17 -17.70 0.64
N CYS A 263 9.16 -16.38 0.80
CA CYS A 263 7.92 -15.65 1.09
C CYS A 263 6.87 -15.79 -0.02
N PRO A 264 7.18 -15.55 -1.31
CA PRO A 264 6.21 -15.80 -2.39
C PRO A 264 5.70 -17.25 -2.39
N LEU A 265 6.57 -18.23 -2.12
CA LEU A 265 6.18 -19.64 -2.02
C LEU A 265 5.20 -19.88 -0.87
N LEU A 266 5.47 -19.30 0.30
CA LEU A 266 4.58 -19.43 1.46
C LEU A 266 3.21 -18.75 1.20
N ILE A 267 3.19 -17.63 0.47
CA ILE A 267 1.95 -17.00 0.03
C ILE A 267 1.20 -17.93 -0.94
N CYS A 268 1.88 -18.55 -1.89
CA CYS A 268 1.28 -19.53 -2.80
C CYS A 268 0.67 -20.72 -2.04
N VAL A 269 1.39 -21.27 -1.06
CA VAL A 269 0.89 -22.38 -0.22
C VAL A 269 -0.33 -21.94 0.59
N ASN A 270 -0.28 -20.76 1.19
CA ASN A 270 -1.40 -20.21 1.94
C ASN A 270 -2.65 -20.06 1.05
N LEU A 271 -2.50 -19.46 -0.14
CA LEU A 271 -3.58 -19.31 -1.12
C LEU A 271 -4.09 -20.66 -1.64
N ALA A 272 -3.22 -21.63 -1.89
CA ALA A 272 -3.60 -22.97 -2.34
C ALA A 272 -4.42 -23.70 -1.27
N ILE A 273 -4.00 -23.68 -0.01
CA ILE A 273 -4.77 -24.25 1.10
C ILE A 273 -6.15 -23.59 1.17
N PHE A 274 -6.19 -22.27 1.08
CA PHE A 274 -7.44 -21.52 1.10
C PHE A 274 -8.41 -21.92 -0.01
N TYR A 275 -7.90 -22.16 -1.21
CA TYR A 275 -8.71 -22.59 -2.36
C TYR A 275 -9.50 -23.88 -2.08
N PHE A 276 -8.93 -24.82 -1.30
CA PHE A 276 -9.55 -26.12 -0.98
C PHE A 276 -10.40 -26.10 0.31
N VAL A 277 -10.28 -25.06 1.15
CA VAL A 277 -10.84 -25.09 2.52
C VAL A 277 -11.78 -23.91 2.79
N ASN A 278 -12.34 -23.29 1.74
CA ASN A 278 -13.13 -22.07 1.82
C ASN A 278 -14.54 -22.22 2.40
N ASP A 279 -14.95 -23.44 2.79
CA ASP A 279 -16.28 -23.72 3.36
C ASP A 279 -16.38 -23.52 4.89
N SER A 280 -15.24 -23.37 5.60
CA SER A 280 -15.20 -23.27 7.05
C SER A 280 -14.82 -21.86 7.53
N TRP A 281 -15.73 -21.19 8.25
CA TRP A 281 -15.47 -19.86 8.80
C TRP A 281 -14.25 -19.82 9.72
N THR A 282 -14.06 -20.84 10.57
CA THR A 282 -12.89 -20.92 11.48
C THR A 282 -11.59 -20.95 10.70
N LEU A 283 -11.54 -21.72 9.60
CA LEU A 283 -10.37 -21.82 8.76
C LEU A 283 -10.10 -20.50 8.01
N MET A 284 -11.16 -19.74 7.67
CA MET A 284 -11.00 -18.41 7.07
C MET A 284 -10.29 -17.43 8.01
N TYR A 285 -10.61 -17.43 9.30
CA TYR A 285 -9.92 -16.60 10.28
C TYR A 285 -8.43 -16.98 10.39
N ILE A 286 -8.12 -18.27 10.42
CA ILE A 286 -6.73 -18.76 10.44
C ILE A 286 -5.99 -18.39 9.15
N PHE A 287 -6.64 -18.58 8.01
CA PHE A 287 -6.09 -18.20 6.71
C PHE A 287 -5.75 -16.70 6.66
N MET A 288 -6.69 -15.84 7.01
CA MET A 288 -6.47 -14.39 6.96
C MET A 288 -5.45 -13.94 8.01
N ALA A 289 -5.36 -14.60 9.16
CA ALA A 289 -4.32 -14.33 10.14
C ALA A 289 -2.93 -14.68 9.59
N THR A 290 -2.76 -15.85 8.99
CA THR A 290 -1.48 -16.25 8.36
C THR A 290 -1.16 -15.41 7.14
N PHE A 291 -2.16 -15.03 6.34
CA PHE A 291 -2.00 -14.14 5.19
C PHE A 291 -1.54 -12.74 5.64
N GLY A 292 -2.06 -12.23 6.79
CA GLY A 292 -1.59 -10.99 7.40
C GLY A 292 -0.13 -11.04 7.83
N VAL A 293 0.32 -12.16 8.45
CA VAL A 293 1.75 -12.35 8.76
C VAL A 293 2.60 -12.29 7.48
N LEU A 294 2.17 -12.97 6.44
CA LEU A 294 2.86 -12.98 5.15
C LEU A 294 2.88 -11.61 4.48
N GLU A 295 1.82 -10.80 4.64
CA GLU A 295 1.77 -9.41 4.18
C GLU A 295 2.80 -8.54 4.88
N GLY A 296 2.95 -8.67 6.20
CA GLY A 296 3.99 -7.96 6.93
C GLY A 296 5.39 -8.32 6.43
N ILE A 297 5.65 -9.58 6.09
CA ILE A 297 6.92 -10.03 5.50
C ILE A 297 7.07 -9.47 4.07
N PHE A 298 6.02 -9.54 3.27
CA PHE A 298 5.97 -9.04 1.90
C PHE A 298 6.38 -7.56 1.81
N ASN A 299 5.79 -6.69 2.62
CA ASN A 299 6.08 -5.25 2.61
C ASN A 299 7.56 -4.95 2.90
N ASN A 300 8.14 -5.67 3.87
CA ASN A 300 9.56 -5.51 4.19
C ASN A 300 10.49 -6.03 3.08
N ILE A 301 10.10 -7.13 2.39
CA ILE A 301 10.89 -7.68 1.28
C ILE A 301 10.96 -6.69 0.11
N ILE A 302 9.83 -6.13 -0.33
CA ILE A 302 9.84 -5.21 -1.46
C ILE A 302 10.64 -3.94 -1.16
N GLN A 303 10.54 -3.41 0.04
CA GLN A 303 11.37 -2.28 0.46
C GLN A 303 12.85 -2.67 0.47
N PHE A 304 13.22 -3.74 1.17
CA PHE A 304 14.59 -4.25 1.23
C PHE A 304 15.19 -4.49 -0.16
N TRP A 305 14.42 -5.08 -1.08
CA TRP A 305 14.89 -5.45 -2.41
C TRP A 305 15.22 -4.23 -3.28
N ILE A 306 14.44 -3.17 -3.22
CA ILE A 306 14.74 -1.90 -3.92
C ILE A 306 15.94 -1.20 -3.26
N PHE A 307 15.94 -1.06 -1.93
CA PHE A 307 17.02 -0.37 -1.23
C PHE A 307 18.37 -1.07 -1.42
N SER A 308 18.40 -2.40 -1.49
CA SER A 308 19.64 -3.17 -1.77
C SER A 308 20.19 -2.95 -3.18
N SER A 309 19.42 -2.39 -4.11
CA SER A 309 19.87 -2.11 -5.49
C SER A 309 20.52 -0.73 -5.65
N ILE A 310 20.21 0.22 -4.78
CA ILE A 310 20.70 1.62 -4.79
C ILE A 310 20.95 2.13 -3.36
N PRO A 311 21.86 1.52 -2.60
CA PRO A 311 22.10 1.88 -1.21
C PRO A 311 22.65 3.31 -1.03
N GLU A 312 23.29 3.87 -2.06
CA GLU A 312 23.87 5.21 -2.04
C GLU A 312 22.83 6.35 -2.14
N ALA A 313 21.56 6.03 -2.50
CA ALA A 313 20.51 7.02 -2.70
C ALA A 313 19.20 6.60 -2.00
N PRO A 314 19.13 6.56 -0.67
CA PRO A 314 18.00 6.00 0.07
C PRO A 314 16.68 6.80 -0.15
N GLU A 315 16.74 8.12 -0.32
CA GLU A 315 15.55 8.93 -0.61
C GLU A 315 14.95 8.58 -1.97
N PHE A 316 15.80 8.42 -2.99
CA PHE A 316 15.37 7.98 -4.31
C PHE A 316 14.85 6.54 -4.28
N ALA A 317 15.52 5.64 -3.54
CA ALA A 317 15.08 4.26 -3.35
C ALA A 317 13.66 4.19 -2.76
N ASN A 318 13.32 5.09 -1.82
CA ASN A 318 11.97 5.15 -1.25
C ASN A 318 10.91 5.56 -2.29
N GLY A 319 11.21 6.57 -3.12
CA GLY A 319 10.34 6.97 -4.23
C GLY A 319 10.12 5.84 -5.24
N VAL A 320 11.20 5.14 -5.60
CA VAL A 320 11.14 3.96 -6.49
C VAL A 320 10.35 2.83 -5.85
N PHE A 321 10.58 2.51 -4.57
CA PHE A 321 9.81 1.51 -3.83
C PHE A 321 8.31 1.78 -3.89
N MET A 322 7.90 3.01 -3.55
CA MET A 322 6.49 3.42 -3.60
C MET A 322 5.92 3.32 -5.02
N SER A 323 6.68 3.72 -6.03
CA SER A 323 6.26 3.63 -7.43
C SER A 323 6.11 2.18 -7.89
N MET A 324 7.10 1.32 -7.66
CA MET A 324 7.07 -0.09 -8.10
C MET A 324 5.98 -0.89 -7.38
N LEU A 325 5.79 -0.65 -6.08
CA LEU A 325 4.68 -1.24 -5.32
C LEU A 325 3.33 -0.86 -5.95
N ASN A 326 3.11 0.43 -6.21
CA ASN A 326 1.83 0.91 -6.76
C ASN A 326 1.61 0.51 -8.22
N ILE A 327 2.66 0.39 -9.05
CA ILE A 327 2.56 -0.26 -10.38
C ILE A 327 2.09 -1.70 -10.22
N GLY A 328 2.67 -2.44 -9.28
CA GLY A 328 2.27 -3.82 -9.00
C GLY A 328 0.82 -3.92 -8.53
N ILE A 329 0.37 -3.05 -7.62
CA ILE A 329 -1.04 -2.98 -7.19
C ILE A 329 -1.95 -2.73 -8.40
N THR A 330 -1.61 -1.78 -9.25
CA THR A 330 -2.37 -1.45 -10.46
C THR A 330 -2.52 -2.65 -11.38
N ILE A 331 -1.41 -3.30 -11.71
CA ILE A 331 -1.37 -4.47 -12.60
C ILE A 331 -2.12 -5.64 -11.97
N GLY A 332 -1.88 -5.92 -10.68
CA GLY A 332 -2.52 -7.03 -9.97
C GLY A 332 -4.04 -6.85 -9.87
N THR A 333 -4.50 -5.65 -9.52
CA THR A 333 -5.93 -5.35 -9.47
C THR A 333 -6.57 -5.46 -10.85
N PHE A 334 -5.92 -4.94 -11.88
CA PHE A 334 -6.43 -5.04 -13.26
C PHE A 334 -6.51 -6.49 -13.74
N ILE A 335 -5.45 -7.29 -13.57
CA ILE A 335 -5.45 -8.71 -13.93
C ILE A 335 -6.49 -9.49 -13.13
N GLY A 336 -6.60 -9.22 -11.81
CA GLY A 336 -7.62 -9.84 -10.96
C GLY A 336 -9.03 -9.56 -11.46
N GLY A 337 -9.31 -8.31 -11.87
CA GLY A 337 -10.58 -7.92 -12.47
C GLY A 337 -10.88 -8.69 -13.75
N LEU A 338 -9.92 -8.80 -14.68
CA LEU A 338 -10.08 -9.58 -15.91
C LEU A 338 -10.37 -11.06 -15.61
N ILE A 339 -9.63 -11.66 -14.68
CA ILE A 339 -9.86 -13.06 -14.27
C ILE A 339 -11.28 -13.26 -13.72
N ILE A 340 -11.78 -12.30 -12.93
CA ILE A 340 -13.14 -12.38 -12.37
C ILE A 340 -14.19 -12.38 -13.48
N VAL A 341 -14.03 -11.52 -14.49
CA VAL A 341 -14.98 -11.40 -15.61
C VAL A 341 -14.94 -12.63 -16.51
N ASP A 342 -13.76 -13.09 -16.90
CA ASP A 342 -13.61 -14.13 -17.92
C ASP A 342 -13.74 -15.54 -17.36
N VAL A 343 -13.31 -15.77 -16.11
CA VAL A 343 -13.20 -17.13 -15.52
C VAL A 343 -14.03 -17.27 -14.24
N GLY A 344 -14.15 -16.19 -13.46
CA GLY A 344 -14.89 -16.17 -12.21
C GLY A 344 -14.03 -15.86 -10.98
N MET A 345 -14.72 -15.51 -9.88
CA MET A 345 -14.09 -15.02 -8.64
C MET A 345 -13.08 -16.02 -8.03
N SER A 346 -13.36 -17.32 -8.06
CA SER A 346 -12.46 -18.34 -7.47
C SER A 346 -11.13 -18.45 -8.22
N ALA A 347 -11.09 -18.11 -9.52
CA ALA A 347 -9.90 -18.21 -10.35
C ALA A 347 -8.82 -17.17 -10.01
N ILE A 348 -9.17 -16.09 -9.27
CA ILE A 348 -8.18 -15.07 -8.86
C ILE A 348 -7.05 -15.66 -8.01
N ILE A 349 -7.34 -16.71 -7.21
CA ILE A 349 -6.35 -17.40 -6.40
C ILE A 349 -5.31 -18.07 -7.31
N ILE A 350 -5.75 -18.74 -8.36
CA ILE A 350 -4.86 -19.42 -9.32
C ILE A 350 -4.02 -18.37 -10.06
N GLY A 351 -4.64 -17.28 -10.52
CA GLY A 351 -3.93 -16.18 -11.15
C GLY A 351 -2.87 -15.55 -10.24
N ALA A 352 -3.19 -15.31 -8.98
CA ALA A 352 -2.24 -14.82 -7.98
C ALA A 352 -1.05 -15.77 -7.80
N ILE A 353 -1.30 -17.08 -7.67
CA ILE A 353 -0.25 -18.10 -7.53
C ILE A 353 0.68 -18.11 -8.74
N ILE A 354 0.15 -18.06 -9.96
CA ILE A 354 0.98 -18.04 -11.18
C ILE A 354 1.90 -16.83 -11.19
N ILE A 355 1.38 -15.63 -10.90
CA ILE A 355 2.17 -14.39 -10.90
C ILE A 355 3.23 -14.42 -9.79
N LEU A 356 2.88 -14.94 -8.61
CA LEU A 356 3.82 -15.10 -7.49
C LEU A 356 4.97 -16.06 -7.83
N ILE A 357 4.69 -17.16 -8.52
CA ILE A 357 5.74 -18.09 -8.99
C ILE A 357 6.67 -17.38 -9.98
N ILE A 358 6.12 -16.57 -10.88
CA ILE A 358 6.93 -15.78 -11.82
C ILE A 358 7.84 -14.81 -11.06
N SER A 359 7.34 -14.15 -10.00
CA SER A 359 8.16 -13.24 -9.18
C SER A 359 9.36 -13.95 -8.53
N MET A 360 9.19 -15.20 -8.08
CA MET A 360 10.29 -16.01 -7.53
C MET A 360 11.42 -16.19 -8.55
N ILE A 361 11.09 -16.41 -9.82
CA ILE A 361 12.08 -16.57 -10.88
C ILE A 361 12.95 -15.31 -10.97
N PHE A 362 12.34 -14.12 -10.97
CA PHE A 362 13.08 -12.86 -11.03
C PHE A 362 13.95 -12.63 -9.78
N PHE A 363 13.47 -13.00 -8.58
CA PHE A 363 14.28 -12.92 -7.37
C PHE A 363 15.48 -13.85 -7.40
N ILE A 364 15.32 -15.09 -7.90
CA ILE A 364 16.40 -16.06 -8.06
C ILE A 364 17.40 -15.57 -9.11
N ILE A 365 16.95 -15.12 -10.27
CA ILE A 365 17.83 -14.59 -11.34
C ILE A 365 18.68 -13.43 -10.81
N ARG A 366 18.06 -12.42 -10.16
CA ARG A 366 18.83 -11.32 -9.59
C ARG A 366 19.83 -11.78 -8.54
N SER A 367 19.46 -12.71 -7.65
CA SER A 367 20.35 -13.20 -6.61
C SER A 367 21.57 -13.96 -7.14
N GLN A 368 21.42 -14.65 -8.26
CA GLN A 368 22.52 -15.37 -8.93
C GLN A 368 23.42 -14.42 -9.71
N LEU A 369 22.85 -13.44 -10.43
CA LEU A 369 23.62 -12.48 -11.23
C LEU A 369 24.33 -11.42 -10.39
N TYR A 370 23.76 -11.05 -9.24
CA TYR A 370 24.26 -9.94 -8.41
C TYR A 370 24.35 -10.34 -6.90
N PRO A 371 25.11 -11.35 -6.53
CA PRO A 371 25.15 -11.86 -5.14
C PRO A 371 25.63 -10.80 -4.14
N ASN A 372 26.58 -9.95 -4.52
CA ASN A 372 27.17 -8.94 -3.62
C ASN A 372 26.16 -7.85 -3.21
N HIS A 373 25.20 -7.49 -4.05
CA HIS A 373 24.20 -6.48 -3.72
C HIS A 373 23.19 -6.90 -2.65
N THR A 374 23.07 -8.19 -2.40
CA THR A 374 22.19 -8.72 -1.35
C THR A 374 22.86 -8.68 0.03
N TRP A 375 24.19 -8.70 0.08
CA TRP A 375 24.98 -8.69 1.32
C TRP A 375 25.35 -7.29 1.79
N ILE A 376 25.36 -6.28 0.90
CA ILE A 376 25.75 -4.89 1.21
C ILE A 376 24.88 -4.31 2.34
N MET A 377 23.60 -4.64 2.39
CA MET A 377 22.70 -4.16 3.45
C MET A 377 23.02 -4.72 4.84
N MET A 378 23.71 -5.88 4.98
CA MET A 378 24.17 -6.36 6.29
C MET A 378 25.21 -5.42 6.92
N TYR A 379 25.95 -4.65 6.11
CA TYR A 379 26.94 -3.67 6.59
C TYR A 379 26.32 -2.32 6.98
N TYR A 380 25.11 -2.00 6.52
CA TYR A 380 24.45 -0.73 6.83
C TYR A 380 23.49 -0.82 8.03
N PHE A 381 23.13 -2.03 8.48
CA PHE A 381 22.22 -2.24 9.63
C PHE A 381 22.93 -2.81 10.88
N ASN A 382 24.25 -3.04 10.84
CA ASN A 382 25.13 -3.28 11.99
C ASN A 382 25.89 -2.00 12.34
#